data_5b1c2aa630ba34f5f95667c1caaa826a
#
_entry.id   5b1c2aa630ba34f5f95667c1caaa826a
#
_cell.length_a   1.000
_cell.length_b   1.000
_cell.length_c   1.000
_cell.angle_alpha   90.00
_cell.angle_beta   90.00
_cell.angle_gamma   90.00
#
_symmetry.space_group_name_H-M   'P 1'
#
loop_
_entity.id
_entity.type
_entity.pdbx_description
1 polymer ?
#
loop_
_entity_poly.entity_id
_entity_poly.type
_entity_poly.pdbx_seq_one_letter_code
_entity_poly.pdbx_strand_id
1 'polypeptide(L)'
;MALIFDIKRYAIHDGPGIRTTIFVKGCPLRCVWCHNPESWSPKPQRLYKQGKCIGCCCCIDSCPQGALKLTPGGIRPTENQCILCGTCASVCPTLAMEICGREWPMEELMAEIEKERGVMTDSGGGVTLSGGEPMMHPDFTLKLLKELGQRGFHRAVDTTFYADPKIVEAIAKECELFLLDIKCMDSATHKLYTGVPNELIHSNLRIISKMGKPYWVRIPLITEVNATEDNIQATADFLTSLPTKPEVVDLLPYHDIGKGKHERMGTKYNPEGLSLTAPDPRQLARCEQILTSSGLKVRIGG
;
A
#
# COMPACT_ATOMS: atom_id res chain seq x y z
N MET A 1 -16.37 5.75 -7.91
CA MET A 1 -15.34 6.61 -7.29
C MET A 1 -14.50 5.77 -6.36
N ALA A 2 -13.20 6.09 -6.17
CA ALA A 2 -12.36 5.39 -5.19
C ALA A 2 -12.53 6.02 -3.81
N LEU A 3 -12.47 5.19 -2.77
CA LEU A 3 -12.37 5.68 -1.39
C LEU A 3 -10.90 5.89 -1.05
N ILE A 4 -10.57 7.03 -0.47
CA ILE A 4 -9.25 7.35 0.07
C ILE A 4 -9.30 7.11 1.58
N PHE A 5 -8.35 6.35 2.12
CA PHE A 5 -8.31 6.07 3.55
C PHE A 5 -7.22 6.83 4.29
N ASP A 6 -6.20 7.32 3.57
CA ASP A 6 -5.16 8.16 4.14
C ASP A 6 -4.55 9.09 3.08
N ILE A 7 -4.09 10.25 3.53
CA ILE A 7 -3.27 11.20 2.75
C ILE A 7 -2.05 11.51 3.60
N LYS A 8 -0.93 10.85 3.29
CA LYS A 8 0.33 11.02 4.02
C LYS A 8 1.14 12.14 3.37
N ARG A 9 1.35 13.20 4.13
CA ARG A 9 2.23 14.29 3.75
C ARG A 9 3.67 13.99 4.18
N TYR A 10 4.62 14.62 3.54
CA TYR A 10 6.07 14.47 3.84
C TYR A 10 6.57 13.03 3.77
N ALA A 11 6.01 12.23 2.85
CA ALA A 11 6.50 10.89 2.61
C ALA A 11 7.87 10.93 1.91
N ILE A 12 8.84 10.21 2.44
CA ILE A 12 10.23 10.16 1.94
C ILE A 12 10.64 8.79 1.39
N HIS A 13 9.74 7.79 1.49
CA HIS A 13 9.98 6.42 1.04
C HIS A 13 9.05 6.00 -0.12
N ASP A 14 8.24 6.92 -0.65
CA ASP A 14 7.24 6.63 -1.66
C ASP A 14 7.63 7.19 -3.04
N GLY A 15 8.93 7.19 -3.36
CA GLY A 15 9.53 7.71 -4.59
C GLY A 15 10.57 8.81 -4.32
N PRO A 16 11.06 9.51 -5.37
CA PRO A 16 12.08 10.54 -5.22
C PRO A 16 11.53 11.78 -4.50
N GLY A 17 12.39 12.43 -3.73
CA GLY A 17 12.08 13.66 -3.01
C GLY A 17 11.03 13.49 -1.91
N ILE A 18 10.45 14.61 -1.45
CA ILE A 18 9.36 14.62 -0.47
C ILE A 18 8.03 14.57 -1.24
N ARG A 19 7.11 13.71 -0.79
CA ARG A 19 5.89 13.42 -1.53
C ARG A 19 4.64 13.53 -0.67
N THR A 20 3.52 13.78 -1.33
CA THR A 20 2.21 13.51 -0.76
C THR A 20 1.71 12.19 -1.32
N THR A 21 1.45 11.21 -0.44
CA THR A 21 0.98 9.89 -0.85
C THR A 21 -0.51 9.75 -0.57
N ILE A 22 -1.27 9.41 -1.61
CA ILE A 22 -2.72 9.18 -1.57
C ILE A 22 -2.97 7.69 -1.47
N PHE A 23 -3.59 7.23 -0.40
CA PHE A 23 -3.85 5.80 -0.16
C PHE A 23 -5.31 5.46 -0.46
N VAL A 24 -5.53 4.69 -1.54
CA VAL A 24 -6.87 4.24 -1.94
C VAL A 24 -7.24 2.91 -1.28
N LYS A 25 -8.54 2.67 -1.06
CA LYS A 25 -9.07 1.39 -0.60
C LYS A 25 -9.29 0.44 -1.78
N GLY A 26 -9.26 -0.84 -1.50
CA GLY A 26 -9.37 -1.93 -2.46
C GLY A 26 -8.00 -2.48 -2.85
N CYS A 27 -7.78 -3.77 -2.59
CA CYS A 27 -6.60 -4.51 -3.04
C CYS A 27 -7.03 -5.93 -3.44
N PRO A 28 -6.56 -6.46 -4.57
CA PRO A 28 -6.84 -7.83 -4.96
C PRO A 28 -6.00 -8.85 -4.17
N LEU A 29 -4.88 -8.40 -3.60
CA LEU A 29 -3.98 -9.24 -2.81
C LEU A 29 -4.42 -9.32 -1.34
N ARG A 30 -3.96 -10.37 -0.66
CA ARG A 30 -4.17 -10.64 0.77
C ARG A 30 -2.85 -11.04 1.44
N CYS A 31 -1.81 -10.21 1.20
CA CYS A 31 -0.48 -10.48 1.74
C CYS A 31 -0.54 -10.65 3.26
N VAL A 32 -0.01 -11.76 3.76
CA VAL A 32 -0.04 -12.06 5.21
C VAL A 32 0.77 -11.05 6.05
N TRP A 33 1.70 -10.34 5.44
CA TRP A 33 2.48 -9.25 6.06
C TRP A 33 2.00 -7.86 5.70
N CYS A 34 0.76 -7.70 5.23
CA CYS A 34 0.27 -6.42 4.73
C CYS A 34 0.38 -5.31 5.78
N HIS A 35 0.99 -4.19 5.39
CA HIS A 35 1.09 -3.00 6.26
C HIS A 35 -0.16 -2.12 6.23
N ASN A 36 -1.04 -2.30 5.24
CA ASN A 36 -2.26 -1.54 5.06
C ASN A 36 -3.49 -2.44 4.92
N PRO A 37 -3.78 -3.34 5.90
CA PRO A 37 -4.91 -4.27 5.80
C PRO A 37 -6.26 -3.54 5.71
N GLU A 38 -6.35 -2.30 6.22
CA GLU A 38 -7.51 -1.42 6.06
C GLU A 38 -7.82 -1.07 4.60
N SER A 39 -6.86 -1.25 3.71
CA SER A 39 -7.07 -1.07 2.27
C SER A 39 -7.69 -2.27 1.56
N TRP A 40 -7.72 -3.45 2.16
CA TRP A 40 -8.18 -4.67 1.47
C TRP A 40 -9.61 -4.56 0.95
N SER A 41 -10.52 -4.03 1.78
CA SER A 41 -11.91 -3.81 1.37
C SER A 41 -12.04 -2.51 0.59
N PRO A 42 -12.72 -2.49 -0.57
CA PRO A 42 -13.03 -1.26 -1.27
C PRO A 42 -14.15 -0.44 -0.59
N LYS A 43 -14.79 -0.98 0.47
CA LYS A 43 -15.87 -0.34 1.22
C LYS A 43 -15.35 0.41 2.43
N PRO A 44 -16.06 1.43 2.94
CA PRO A 44 -15.75 2.05 4.21
C PRO A 44 -15.74 1.02 5.35
N GLN A 45 -14.97 1.27 6.39
CA GLN A 45 -14.89 0.39 7.56
C GLN A 45 -14.79 1.23 8.83
N ARG A 46 -15.41 0.75 9.92
CA ARG A 46 -15.21 1.32 11.24
C ARG A 46 -13.93 0.74 11.86
N LEU A 47 -13.06 1.62 12.33
CA LEU A 47 -11.86 1.27 13.08
C LEU A 47 -12.02 1.68 14.53
N TYR A 48 -11.45 0.90 15.45
CA TYR A 48 -11.45 1.19 16.88
C TYR A 48 -10.05 1.06 17.48
N LYS A 49 -9.58 2.11 18.11
CA LYS A 49 -8.28 2.19 18.76
C LYS A 49 -8.45 2.11 20.28
N GLN A 50 -8.41 0.90 20.82
CA GLN A 50 -8.68 0.66 22.24
C GLN A 50 -7.80 1.52 23.17
N GLY A 51 -6.50 1.67 22.87
CA GLY A 51 -5.57 2.47 23.67
C GLY A 51 -5.87 3.97 23.70
N LYS A 52 -6.75 4.48 22.82
CA LYS A 52 -7.24 5.86 22.85
C LYS A 52 -8.60 6.01 23.56
N CYS A 53 -9.28 4.90 23.83
CA CYS A 53 -10.64 4.94 24.39
C CYS A 53 -10.62 5.22 25.90
N ILE A 54 -11.33 6.25 26.30
CA ILE A 54 -11.51 6.63 27.73
C ILE A 54 -12.79 6.06 28.34
N GLY A 55 -13.56 5.23 27.62
CA GLY A 55 -14.79 4.61 28.14
C GLY A 55 -15.97 5.55 28.31
N CYS A 56 -15.99 6.72 27.68
CA CYS A 56 -17.04 7.74 27.86
C CYS A 56 -18.42 7.36 27.31
N CYS A 57 -18.55 6.27 26.56
CA CYS A 57 -19.78 5.74 25.96
C CYS A 57 -20.49 6.64 24.93
N CYS A 58 -20.03 7.87 24.65
CA CYS A 58 -20.69 8.78 23.69
C CYS A 58 -20.98 8.12 22.35
N CYS A 59 -20.08 7.24 21.86
CA CYS A 59 -20.27 6.50 20.62
C CYS A 59 -21.39 5.45 20.67
N ILE A 60 -21.72 4.94 21.85
CA ILE A 60 -22.82 3.98 22.09
C ILE A 60 -24.14 4.75 22.12
N ASP A 61 -24.21 5.81 22.94
CA ASP A 61 -25.43 6.60 23.15
C ASP A 61 -25.87 7.30 21.86
N SER A 62 -24.91 7.69 21.02
CA SER A 62 -25.18 8.37 19.73
C SER A 62 -25.42 7.40 18.57
N CYS A 63 -25.32 6.09 18.76
CA CYS A 63 -25.45 5.14 17.67
C CYS A 63 -26.93 4.91 17.29
N PRO A 64 -27.42 5.36 16.10
CA PRO A 64 -28.83 5.24 15.75
C PRO A 64 -29.30 3.79 15.59
N GLN A 65 -28.38 2.85 15.40
CA GLN A 65 -28.67 1.43 15.25
C GLN A 65 -28.40 0.62 16.53
N GLY A 66 -27.90 1.23 17.60
CA GLY A 66 -27.47 0.48 18.79
C GLY A 66 -26.39 -0.58 18.47
N ALA A 67 -25.56 -0.32 17.46
CA ALA A 67 -24.59 -1.30 16.94
C ALA A 67 -23.28 -1.37 17.74
N LEU A 68 -23.25 -0.79 18.95
CA LEU A 68 -22.08 -0.74 19.82
C LEU A 68 -22.44 -1.05 21.26
N LYS A 69 -21.54 -1.73 21.99
CA LYS A 69 -21.64 -1.99 23.43
C LYS A 69 -20.30 -1.85 24.13
N LEU A 70 -20.31 -1.45 25.39
CA LEU A 70 -19.13 -1.48 26.25
C LEU A 70 -18.94 -2.90 26.83
N THR A 71 -17.70 -3.35 26.82
CA THR A 71 -17.27 -4.61 27.41
C THR A 71 -15.99 -4.39 28.22
N PRO A 72 -15.54 -5.33 29.06
CA PRO A 72 -14.23 -5.24 29.72
C PRO A 72 -13.06 -5.05 28.73
N GLY A 73 -13.20 -5.55 27.50
CA GLY A 73 -12.23 -5.38 26.42
C GLY A 73 -12.45 -4.11 25.57
N GLY A 74 -13.20 -3.10 26.05
CA GLY A 74 -13.52 -1.86 25.34
C GLY A 74 -14.81 -1.95 24.52
N ILE A 75 -14.96 -1.02 23.57
CA ILE A 75 -16.15 -0.95 22.70
C ILE A 75 -16.13 -2.10 21.69
N ARG A 76 -17.25 -2.82 21.60
CA ARG A 76 -17.43 -3.95 20.67
C ARG A 76 -18.72 -3.79 19.86
N PRO A 77 -18.83 -4.40 18.67
CA PRO A 77 -20.09 -4.45 17.94
C PRO A 77 -21.14 -5.26 18.70
N THR A 78 -22.40 -4.91 18.51
CA THR A 78 -23.56 -5.74 18.86
C THR A 78 -23.94 -6.64 17.69
N GLU A 79 -25.05 -7.36 17.79
CA GLU A 79 -25.66 -8.11 16.69
C GLU A 79 -26.33 -7.18 15.65
N ASN A 80 -26.62 -5.93 16.04
CA ASN A 80 -27.25 -4.96 15.17
C ASN A 80 -26.31 -4.52 14.03
N GLN A 81 -26.87 -4.38 12.82
CA GLN A 81 -26.09 -4.01 11.65
C GLN A 81 -25.63 -2.54 11.74
N CYS A 82 -24.33 -2.33 11.61
CA CYS A 82 -23.73 -1.00 11.46
C CYS A 82 -23.95 -0.48 10.03
N ILE A 83 -24.53 0.71 9.89
CA ILE A 83 -24.75 1.38 8.59
C ILE A 83 -23.61 2.33 8.20
N LEU A 84 -22.51 2.36 8.95
CA LEU A 84 -21.32 3.19 8.71
C LEU A 84 -21.62 4.70 8.59
N CYS A 85 -22.63 5.21 9.28
CA CYS A 85 -23.04 6.62 9.24
C CYS A 85 -22.01 7.60 9.80
N GLY A 86 -20.98 7.12 10.51
CA GLY A 86 -19.90 7.96 11.05
C GLY A 86 -20.19 8.66 12.37
N THR A 87 -21.42 8.64 12.88
CA THR A 87 -21.81 9.35 14.12
C THR A 87 -20.90 8.99 15.30
N CYS A 88 -20.58 7.69 15.47
CA CYS A 88 -19.68 7.25 16.55
C CYS A 88 -18.26 7.81 16.44
N ALA A 89 -17.79 8.09 15.22
CA ALA A 89 -16.49 8.72 15.00
C ALA A 89 -16.54 10.22 15.26
N SER A 90 -17.61 10.91 14.82
CA SER A 90 -17.74 12.36 14.98
C SER A 90 -17.88 12.81 16.43
N VAL A 91 -18.50 11.97 17.30
CA VAL A 91 -18.68 12.28 18.74
C VAL A 91 -17.54 11.77 19.62
N CYS A 92 -16.54 11.08 19.05
CA CYS A 92 -15.46 10.50 19.85
C CYS A 92 -14.38 11.56 20.18
N PRO A 93 -14.28 12.00 21.47
CA PRO A 93 -13.39 13.11 21.84
C PRO A 93 -11.89 12.75 21.73
N THR A 94 -11.57 11.47 21.75
CA THR A 94 -10.18 10.98 21.69
C THR A 94 -9.80 10.40 20.32
N LEU A 95 -10.71 10.45 19.34
CA LEU A 95 -10.54 9.82 18.04
C LEU A 95 -10.20 8.31 18.15
N ALA A 96 -10.77 7.63 19.15
CA ALA A 96 -10.67 6.18 19.29
C ALA A 96 -11.52 5.46 18.25
N MET A 97 -12.66 6.05 17.85
CA MET A 97 -13.49 5.59 16.73
C MET A 97 -13.18 6.38 15.47
N GLU A 98 -13.13 5.67 14.34
CA GLU A 98 -12.82 6.25 13.04
C GLU A 98 -13.60 5.51 11.95
N ILE A 99 -14.03 6.23 10.92
CA ILE A 99 -14.49 5.61 9.66
C ILE A 99 -13.34 5.72 8.65
N CYS A 100 -12.81 4.57 8.29
CA CYS A 100 -11.72 4.44 7.34
C CYS A 100 -12.25 4.36 5.91
N GLY A 101 -11.83 5.28 5.09
CA GLY A 101 -12.24 5.40 3.69
C GLY A 101 -13.41 6.36 3.50
N ARG A 102 -13.13 7.47 2.84
CA ARG A 102 -14.13 8.45 2.40
C ARG A 102 -13.94 8.80 0.94
N GLU A 103 -15.00 9.23 0.29
CA GLU A 103 -14.91 9.88 -1.02
C GLU A 103 -14.33 11.29 -0.87
N TRP A 104 -13.50 11.67 -1.82
CA TRP A 104 -12.97 13.01 -1.92
C TRP A 104 -13.42 13.60 -3.27
N PRO A 105 -14.16 14.72 -3.26
CA PRO A 105 -14.32 15.52 -4.46
C PRO A 105 -12.95 15.91 -5.03
N MET A 106 -12.79 15.84 -6.35
CA MET A 106 -11.47 16.06 -6.98
C MET A 106 -10.88 17.42 -6.60
N GLU A 107 -11.70 18.46 -6.55
CA GLU A 107 -11.28 19.81 -6.19
C GLU A 107 -10.74 19.89 -4.75
N GLU A 108 -11.42 19.24 -3.80
CA GLU A 108 -10.96 19.17 -2.41
C GLU A 108 -9.64 18.41 -2.29
N LEU A 109 -9.53 17.28 -3.01
CA LEU A 109 -8.31 16.48 -3.03
C LEU A 109 -7.14 17.27 -3.61
N MET A 110 -7.36 17.97 -4.71
CA MET A 110 -6.33 18.80 -5.31
C MET A 110 -5.94 19.99 -4.42
N ALA A 111 -6.90 20.64 -3.76
CA ALA A 111 -6.62 21.68 -2.79
C ALA A 111 -5.79 21.18 -1.60
N GLU A 112 -6.03 19.93 -1.17
CA GLU A 112 -5.24 19.29 -0.12
C GLU A 112 -3.80 19.01 -0.55
N ILE A 113 -3.61 18.51 -1.77
CA ILE A 113 -2.29 18.24 -2.35
C ILE A 113 -1.49 19.52 -2.56
N GLU A 114 -2.14 20.59 -3.01
CA GLU A 114 -1.51 21.90 -3.26
C GLU A 114 -0.85 22.52 -2.02
N LYS A 115 -1.30 22.19 -0.82
CA LYS A 115 -0.72 22.71 0.43
C LYS A 115 0.76 22.40 0.58
N GLU A 116 1.21 21.29 0.01
CA GLU A 116 2.59 20.82 0.12
C GLU A 116 3.41 21.05 -1.17
N ARG A 117 2.88 21.83 -2.14
CA ARG A 117 3.53 22.05 -3.44
C ARG A 117 4.98 22.54 -3.31
N GLY A 118 5.24 23.54 -2.46
CA GLY A 118 6.57 24.10 -2.28
C GLY A 118 7.59 23.03 -1.91
N VAL A 119 7.31 22.27 -0.87
CA VAL A 119 8.20 21.21 -0.38
C VAL A 119 8.42 20.11 -1.41
N MET A 120 7.36 19.72 -2.13
CA MET A 120 7.47 18.75 -3.22
C MET A 120 8.36 19.26 -4.35
N THR A 121 8.17 20.52 -4.77
CA THR A 121 8.95 21.12 -5.85
C THR A 121 10.43 21.28 -5.46
N ASP A 122 10.70 21.82 -4.28
CA ASP A 122 12.07 22.09 -3.80
C ASP A 122 12.90 20.83 -3.61
N SER A 123 12.24 19.70 -3.28
CA SER A 123 12.90 18.40 -3.09
C SER A 123 12.99 17.55 -4.36
N GLY A 124 12.42 17.98 -5.48
CA GLY A 124 12.24 17.13 -6.66
C GLY A 124 11.25 15.97 -6.42
N GLY A 125 10.33 16.14 -5.48
CA GLY A 125 9.30 15.18 -5.13
C GLY A 125 8.03 15.33 -5.96
N GLY A 126 6.88 14.95 -5.38
CA GLY A 126 5.59 15.00 -6.07
C GLY A 126 4.50 14.22 -5.39
N VAL A 127 3.59 13.65 -6.15
CA VAL A 127 2.45 12.88 -5.62
C VAL A 127 2.61 11.41 -5.97
N THR A 128 2.30 10.54 -4.98
CA THR A 128 2.26 9.08 -5.17
C THR A 128 0.85 8.58 -4.90
N LEU A 129 0.32 7.80 -5.84
CA LEU A 129 -0.89 7.03 -5.63
C LEU A 129 -0.49 5.65 -5.14
N SER A 130 -1.02 5.24 -3.98
CA SER A 130 -0.71 3.99 -3.29
C SER A 130 -1.94 3.48 -2.53
N GLY A 131 -1.76 2.67 -1.51
CA GLY A 131 -2.80 2.24 -0.57
C GLY A 131 -3.06 0.76 -0.63
N GLY A 132 -4.17 0.34 -1.23
CA GLY A 132 -4.43 -1.01 -1.68
C GLY A 132 -3.78 -1.22 -3.04
N GLU A 133 -4.60 -1.10 -4.10
CA GLU A 133 -4.14 -1.17 -5.48
C GLU A 133 -4.81 -0.06 -6.30
N PRO A 134 -4.09 1.00 -6.69
CA PRO A 134 -4.66 2.10 -7.47
C PRO A 134 -5.32 1.64 -8.79
N MET A 135 -4.80 0.56 -9.39
CA MET A 135 -5.32 0.01 -10.65
C MET A 135 -6.67 -0.71 -10.51
N MET A 136 -7.16 -0.95 -9.29
CA MET A 136 -8.56 -1.37 -9.06
C MET A 136 -9.58 -0.25 -9.34
N HIS A 137 -9.13 0.99 -9.43
CA HIS A 137 -9.95 2.17 -9.66
C HIS A 137 -9.43 2.97 -10.88
N PRO A 138 -9.41 2.37 -12.08
CA PRO A 138 -8.70 2.95 -13.23
C PRO A 138 -9.22 4.35 -13.61
N ASP A 139 -10.52 4.57 -13.61
CA ASP A 139 -11.11 5.88 -13.96
C ASP A 139 -10.70 6.97 -12.98
N PHE A 140 -10.72 6.67 -11.67
CA PHE A 140 -10.27 7.61 -10.65
C PHE A 140 -8.77 7.88 -10.77
N THR A 141 -7.97 6.82 -10.89
CA THR A 141 -6.51 6.91 -10.98
C THR A 141 -6.08 7.72 -12.20
N LEU A 142 -6.64 7.42 -13.37
CA LEU A 142 -6.35 8.17 -14.61
C LEU A 142 -6.79 9.64 -14.50
N LYS A 143 -7.97 9.91 -13.94
CA LYS A 143 -8.43 11.29 -13.75
C LYS A 143 -7.50 12.07 -12.83
N LEU A 144 -7.12 11.49 -11.69
CA LEU A 144 -6.22 12.15 -10.74
C LEU A 144 -4.82 12.38 -11.34
N LEU A 145 -4.25 11.38 -12.02
CA LEU A 145 -2.96 11.52 -12.68
C LEU A 145 -2.96 12.63 -13.73
N LYS A 146 -4.03 12.75 -14.53
CA LYS A 146 -4.18 13.84 -15.51
C LYS A 146 -4.25 15.21 -14.85
N GLU A 147 -5.07 15.37 -13.82
CA GLU A 147 -5.16 16.63 -13.06
C GLU A 147 -3.82 17.04 -12.45
N LEU A 148 -3.10 16.07 -11.87
CA LEU A 148 -1.76 16.30 -11.31
C LEU A 148 -0.77 16.71 -12.40
N GLY A 149 -0.79 16.05 -13.56
CA GLY A 149 0.08 16.37 -14.69
C GLY A 149 -0.19 17.75 -15.28
N GLN A 150 -1.47 18.16 -15.44
CA GLN A 150 -1.84 19.49 -15.90
C GLN A 150 -1.35 20.59 -14.96
N ARG A 151 -1.20 20.28 -13.67
CA ARG A 151 -0.67 21.18 -12.65
C ARG A 151 0.84 21.07 -12.45
N GLY A 152 1.53 20.23 -13.24
CA GLY A 152 2.99 20.10 -13.23
C GLY A 152 3.57 19.32 -12.06
N PHE A 153 2.77 18.48 -11.37
CA PHE A 153 3.29 17.57 -10.36
C PHE A 153 3.97 16.36 -11.00
N HIS A 154 5.10 15.93 -10.46
CA HIS A 154 5.67 14.62 -10.73
C HIS A 154 4.78 13.53 -10.10
N ARG A 155 4.40 12.51 -10.90
CA ARG A 155 3.41 11.49 -10.54
C ARG A 155 4.06 10.12 -10.44
N ALA A 156 3.91 9.47 -9.29
CA ALA A 156 4.31 8.09 -9.10
C ALA A 156 3.09 7.22 -8.79
N VAL A 157 3.13 5.97 -9.20
CA VAL A 157 2.11 4.96 -8.88
C VAL A 157 2.79 3.78 -8.20
N ASP A 158 2.40 3.55 -6.96
CA ASP A 158 2.80 2.41 -6.15
C ASP A 158 1.77 1.29 -6.32
N THR A 159 2.18 0.19 -6.92
CA THR A 159 1.27 -0.84 -7.43
C THR A 159 1.86 -2.24 -7.34
N THR A 160 0.99 -3.23 -7.23
CA THR A 160 1.36 -4.64 -7.38
C THR A 160 1.41 -5.11 -8.84
N PHE A 161 0.91 -4.31 -9.78
CA PHE A 161 0.68 -4.70 -11.18
C PHE A 161 -0.29 -5.89 -11.37
N TYR A 162 -1.05 -6.29 -10.37
CA TYR A 162 -2.09 -7.29 -10.54
C TYR A 162 -3.36 -6.67 -11.09
N ALA A 163 -3.32 -6.29 -12.38
CA ALA A 163 -4.38 -5.55 -13.08
C ALA A 163 -4.42 -5.95 -14.57
N ASP A 164 -5.53 -5.60 -15.25
CA ASP A 164 -5.63 -5.77 -16.70
C ASP A 164 -4.49 -5.00 -17.40
N PRO A 165 -3.78 -5.63 -18.36
CA PRO A 165 -2.69 -5.00 -19.10
C PRO A 165 -3.07 -3.65 -19.76
N LYS A 166 -4.29 -3.51 -20.25
CA LYS A 166 -4.77 -2.25 -20.85
C LYS A 166 -4.83 -1.11 -19.84
N ILE A 167 -5.20 -1.42 -18.58
CA ILE A 167 -5.19 -0.45 -17.48
C ILE A 167 -3.76 -0.02 -17.17
N VAL A 168 -2.84 -0.99 -17.09
CA VAL A 168 -1.41 -0.72 -16.86
C VAL A 168 -0.83 0.20 -17.93
N GLU A 169 -1.08 -0.10 -19.21
CA GLU A 169 -0.61 0.73 -20.34
C GLU A 169 -1.23 2.14 -20.31
N ALA A 170 -2.51 2.26 -19.97
CA ALA A 170 -3.16 3.55 -19.89
C ALA A 170 -2.57 4.42 -18.76
N ILE A 171 -2.37 3.85 -17.59
CA ILE A 171 -1.77 4.54 -16.43
C ILE A 171 -0.30 4.88 -16.72
N ALA A 172 0.44 3.99 -17.39
CA ALA A 172 1.84 4.23 -17.77
C ALA A 172 2.01 5.48 -18.64
N LYS A 173 1.04 5.89 -19.42
CA LYS A 173 1.08 7.11 -20.22
C LYS A 173 0.93 8.38 -19.37
N GLU A 174 0.38 8.28 -18.18
CA GLU A 174 0.00 9.40 -17.34
C GLU A 174 0.87 9.55 -16.07
N CYS A 175 1.89 8.72 -15.87
CA CYS A 175 2.80 8.83 -14.72
C CYS A 175 4.26 8.80 -15.16
N GLU A 176 5.13 9.36 -14.34
CA GLU A 176 6.58 9.40 -14.56
C GLU A 176 7.29 8.18 -13.98
N LEU A 177 6.78 7.59 -12.88
CA LEU A 177 7.47 6.54 -12.14
C LEU A 177 6.48 5.49 -11.64
N PHE A 178 6.89 4.22 -11.70
CA PHE A 178 6.24 3.15 -10.94
C PHE A 178 7.09 2.70 -9.75
N LEU A 179 6.42 2.45 -8.62
CA LEU A 179 6.97 1.70 -7.51
C LEU A 179 6.29 0.34 -7.54
N LEU A 180 7.06 -0.72 -7.71
CA LEU A 180 6.53 -2.07 -7.91
C LEU A 180 7.05 -3.02 -6.85
N ASP A 181 6.17 -3.78 -6.21
CA ASP A 181 6.56 -4.84 -5.31
C ASP A 181 6.74 -6.18 -6.05
N ILE A 182 7.95 -6.76 -6.03
CA ILE A 182 8.17 -8.18 -6.34
C ILE A 182 8.24 -8.94 -5.02
N LYS A 183 7.25 -9.80 -4.79
CA LYS A 183 7.07 -10.46 -3.48
C LYS A 183 7.67 -11.85 -3.42
N CYS A 184 7.61 -12.61 -4.52
CA CYS A 184 8.23 -13.92 -4.68
C CYS A 184 8.24 -14.32 -6.16
N MET A 185 9.27 -15.02 -6.62
CA MET A 185 9.39 -15.48 -8.01
C MET A 185 8.65 -16.80 -8.25
N ASP A 186 8.60 -17.68 -7.25
CA ASP A 186 7.78 -18.90 -7.32
C ASP A 186 6.30 -18.57 -7.19
N SER A 187 5.51 -18.94 -8.19
CA SER A 187 4.09 -18.58 -8.28
C SER A 187 3.22 -19.28 -7.22
N ALA A 188 3.57 -20.49 -6.85
CA ALA A 188 2.82 -21.24 -5.83
C ALA A 188 3.03 -20.61 -4.45
N THR A 189 4.28 -20.29 -4.11
CA THR A 189 4.65 -19.56 -2.90
C THR A 189 4.04 -18.16 -2.90
N HIS A 190 4.11 -17.43 -4.02
CA HIS A 190 3.48 -16.13 -4.15
C HIS A 190 1.98 -16.21 -3.84
N LYS A 191 1.27 -17.17 -4.43
CA LYS A 191 -0.16 -17.39 -4.20
C LYS A 191 -0.46 -17.75 -2.75
N LEU A 192 0.36 -18.58 -2.12
CA LEU A 192 0.19 -18.98 -0.72
C LEU A 192 0.20 -17.77 0.20
N TYR A 193 1.15 -16.85 0.02
CA TYR A 193 1.38 -15.74 0.93
C TYR A 193 0.65 -14.44 0.54
N THR A 194 0.19 -14.30 -0.70
CA THR A 194 -0.47 -13.08 -1.19
C THR A 194 -1.89 -13.27 -1.69
N GLY A 195 -2.33 -14.53 -1.81
CA GLY A 195 -3.66 -14.90 -2.30
C GLY A 195 -3.79 -14.97 -3.83
N VAL A 196 -2.79 -14.52 -4.61
CA VAL A 196 -2.82 -14.50 -6.08
C VAL A 196 -1.52 -15.03 -6.69
N PRO A 197 -1.55 -15.62 -7.90
CA PRO A 197 -0.34 -15.98 -8.64
C PRO A 197 0.38 -14.74 -9.18
N ASN A 198 1.65 -14.85 -9.60
CA ASN A 198 2.49 -13.72 -10.00
C ASN A 198 2.65 -13.52 -11.52
N GLU A 199 2.14 -14.43 -12.38
CA GLU A 199 2.35 -14.38 -13.82
C GLU A 199 1.85 -13.08 -14.44
N LEU A 200 0.69 -12.59 -13.99
CA LEU A 200 0.12 -11.33 -14.46
C LEU A 200 1.00 -10.13 -14.07
N ILE A 201 1.54 -10.14 -12.85
CA ILE A 201 2.45 -9.11 -12.34
C ILE A 201 3.72 -9.05 -13.21
N HIS A 202 4.35 -10.21 -13.45
CA HIS A 202 5.55 -10.31 -14.28
C HIS A 202 5.28 -9.93 -15.74
N SER A 203 4.12 -10.30 -16.27
CA SER A 203 3.70 -9.91 -17.62
C SER A 203 3.56 -8.39 -17.75
N ASN A 204 2.90 -7.76 -16.80
CA ASN A 204 2.71 -6.31 -16.77
C ASN A 204 4.03 -5.55 -16.57
N LEU A 205 4.95 -6.07 -15.76
CA LEU A 205 6.30 -5.49 -15.65
C LEU A 205 7.06 -5.54 -16.99
N ARG A 206 6.93 -6.65 -17.74
CA ARG A 206 7.52 -6.71 -19.10
C ARG A 206 6.93 -5.66 -20.04
N ILE A 207 5.62 -5.37 -19.92
CA ILE A 207 4.96 -4.35 -20.75
C ILE A 207 5.56 -2.98 -20.46
N ILE A 208 5.61 -2.54 -19.21
CA ILE A 208 6.11 -1.20 -18.87
C ILE A 208 7.62 -1.06 -19.13
N SER A 209 8.37 -2.13 -18.95
CA SER A 209 9.79 -2.18 -19.31
C SER A 209 9.99 -1.99 -20.82
N LYS A 210 9.18 -2.65 -21.69
CA LYS A 210 9.20 -2.45 -23.15
C LYS A 210 8.79 -1.03 -23.54
N MET A 211 7.93 -0.38 -22.76
CA MET A 211 7.54 1.02 -22.96
C MET A 211 8.65 2.01 -22.56
N GLY A 212 9.75 1.55 -21.98
CA GLY A 212 10.83 2.40 -21.48
C GLY A 212 10.44 3.24 -20.26
N LYS A 213 9.42 2.84 -19.50
CA LYS A 213 8.97 3.58 -18.32
C LYS A 213 9.93 3.40 -17.16
N PRO A 214 10.28 4.47 -16.43
CA PRO A 214 11.04 4.38 -15.19
C PRO A 214 10.25 3.62 -14.11
N TYR A 215 10.95 2.75 -13.39
CA TYR A 215 10.36 2.04 -12.24
C TYR A 215 11.43 1.67 -11.21
N TRP A 216 11.00 1.64 -9.95
CA TRP A 216 11.73 1.07 -8.82
C TRP A 216 11.09 -0.24 -8.43
N VAL A 217 11.90 -1.20 -8.05
CA VAL A 217 11.42 -2.48 -7.52
C VAL A 217 11.60 -2.48 -6.01
N ARG A 218 10.57 -2.90 -5.29
CA ARG A 218 10.61 -3.10 -3.84
C ARG A 218 10.40 -4.58 -3.53
N ILE A 219 11.26 -5.12 -2.69
CA ILE A 219 11.23 -6.53 -2.28
C ILE A 219 11.05 -6.58 -0.76
N PRO A 220 9.82 -6.80 -0.26
CA PRO A 220 9.60 -7.10 1.14
C PRO A 220 10.32 -8.42 1.45
N LEU A 221 11.40 -8.38 2.24
CA LEU A 221 12.22 -9.54 2.55
C LEU A 221 11.76 -10.25 3.80
N ILE A 222 11.32 -11.50 3.64
CA ILE A 222 10.88 -12.38 4.72
C ILE A 222 11.69 -13.67 4.63
N THR A 223 12.38 -14.04 5.72
CA THR A 223 13.32 -15.16 5.77
C THR A 223 12.74 -16.44 5.19
N GLU A 224 11.52 -16.81 5.61
CA GLU A 224 10.89 -18.08 5.28
C GLU A 224 10.17 -18.08 3.92
N VAL A 225 10.11 -16.90 3.25
CA VAL A 225 9.30 -16.74 2.03
C VAL A 225 10.15 -16.50 0.80
N ASN A 226 10.98 -15.44 0.84
CA ASN A 226 11.61 -14.93 -0.37
C ASN A 226 13.08 -14.48 -0.19
N ALA A 227 13.60 -14.47 1.04
CA ALA A 227 15.00 -14.12 1.31
C ALA A 227 15.97 -15.28 1.07
N THR A 228 15.60 -16.25 0.23
CA THR A 228 16.46 -17.37 -0.18
C THR A 228 17.34 -16.97 -1.36
N GLU A 229 18.55 -17.52 -1.47
CA GLU A 229 19.46 -17.23 -2.58
C GLU A 229 18.81 -17.53 -3.92
N ASP A 230 18.10 -18.66 -4.05
CA ASP A 230 17.43 -19.06 -5.30
C ASP A 230 16.37 -18.06 -5.74
N ASN A 231 15.54 -17.56 -4.80
CA ASN A 231 14.52 -16.58 -5.13
C ASN A 231 15.13 -15.22 -5.52
N ILE A 232 16.18 -14.80 -4.82
CA ILE A 232 16.87 -13.53 -5.11
C ILE A 232 17.63 -13.64 -6.43
N GLN A 233 18.28 -14.76 -6.73
CA GLN A 233 18.91 -15.00 -8.03
C GLN A 233 17.88 -14.99 -9.16
N ALA A 234 16.76 -15.71 -9.01
CA ALA A 234 15.68 -15.69 -9.99
C ALA A 234 15.10 -14.27 -10.20
N THR A 235 15.03 -13.48 -9.13
CA THR A 235 14.63 -12.06 -9.22
C THR A 235 15.65 -11.24 -10.01
N ALA A 236 16.94 -11.41 -9.73
CA ALA A 236 18.03 -10.74 -10.46
C ALA A 236 18.02 -11.09 -11.96
N ASP A 237 17.90 -12.38 -12.28
CA ASP A 237 17.85 -12.87 -13.67
C ASP A 237 16.63 -12.32 -14.40
N PHE A 238 15.47 -12.29 -13.74
CA PHE A 238 14.26 -11.71 -14.31
C PHE A 238 14.43 -10.22 -14.60
N LEU A 239 14.89 -9.43 -13.64
CA LEU A 239 15.04 -7.99 -13.77
C LEU A 239 16.09 -7.60 -14.82
N THR A 240 17.20 -8.35 -14.89
CA THR A 240 18.26 -8.11 -15.87
C THR A 240 17.90 -8.52 -17.30
N SER A 241 16.94 -9.45 -17.44
CA SER A 241 16.39 -9.87 -18.75
C SER A 241 15.45 -8.83 -19.38
N LEU A 242 15.00 -7.84 -18.60
CA LEU A 242 14.04 -6.83 -19.07
C LEU A 242 14.74 -5.79 -19.97
N PRO A 243 14.08 -5.28 -21.04
CA PRO A 243 14.60 -4.23 -21.91
C PRO A 243 15.02 -2.96 -21.17
N THR A 244 14.19 -2.48 -20.26
CA THR A 244 14.50 -1.40 -19.33
C THR A 244 14.67 -1.99 -17.96
N LYS A 245 15.84 -1.80 -17.33
CA LYS A 245 16.11 -2.25 -15.97
C LYS A 245 15.48 -1.29 -14.93
N PRO A 246 15.20 -1.76 -13.71
CA PRO A 246 14.80 -0.85 -12.64
C PRO A 246 15.91 0.16 -12.34
N GLU A 247 15.53 1.40 -12.03
CA GLU A 247 16.48 2.42 -11.58
C GLU A 247 17.08 2.09 -10.20
N VAL A 248 16.27 1.43 -9.35
CA VAL A 248 16.62 1.02 -7.98
C VAL A 248 15.87 -0.24 -7.61
N VAL A 249 16.50 -1.10 -6.83
CA VAL A 249 15.87 -2.22 -6.11
C VAL A 249 15.99 -1.97 -4.61
N ASP A 250 14.87 -1.79 -3.94
CA ASP A 250 14.79 -1.60 -2.50
C ASP A 250 14.54 -2.94 -1.79
N LEU A 251 15.46 -3.34 -0.93
CA LEU A 251 15.29 -4.48 -0.04
C LEU A 251 14.63 -3.99 1.26
N LEU A 252 13.44 -4.45 1.55
CA LEU A 252 12.64 -4.02 2.69
C LEU A 252 12.54 -5.16 3.72
N PRO A 253 13.45 -5.23 4.72
CA PRO A 253 13.37 -6.27 5.74
C PRO A 253 12.01 -6.24 6.45
N TYR A 254 11.45 -7.43 6.66
CA TYR A 254 10.15 -7.59 7.31
C TYR A 254 10.09 -6.90 8.67
N HIS A 255 8.94 -6.33 8.99
CA HIS A 255 8.55 -5.88 10.33
C HIS A 255 7.03 -6.04 10.52
N ASP A 256 6.58 -6.18 11.76
CA ASP A 256 5.20 -6.52 12.12
C ASP A 256 4.30 -5.30 12.41
N ILE A 257 4.63 -4.13 11.90
CA ILE A 257 3.89 -2.87 12.16
C ILE A 257 2.41 -2.96 11.75
N GLY A 258 2.09 -3.83 10.80
CA GLY A 258 0.71 -4.12 10.37
C GLY A 258 -0.14 -4.72 11.47
N LYS A 259 0.44 -5.38 12.48
CA LYS A 259 -0.25 -6.06 13.56
C LYS A 259 -1.21 -5.13 14.32
N GLY A 260 -0.74 -3.93 14.68
CA GLY A 260 -1.58 -2.94 15.36
C GLY A 260 -2.75 -2.43 14.52
N LYS A 261 -2.64 -2.47 13.19
CA LYS A 261 -3.75 -2.11 12.29
C LYS A 261 -4.83 -3.19 12.26
N HIS A 262 -4.44 -4.47 12.26
CA HIS A 262 -5.38 -5.59 12.40
C HIS A 262 -6.15 -5.54 13.71
N GLU A 263 -5.49 -5.21 14.82
CA GLU A 263 -6.15 -5.01 16.13
C GLU A 263 -7.23 -3.92 16.05
N ARG A 264 -6.94 -2.78 15.38
CA ARG A 264 -7.91 -1.69 15.17
C ARG A 264 -9.12 -2.11 14.33
N MET A 265 -8.93 -3.04 13.41
CA MET A 265 -9.98 -3.58 12.55
C MET A 265 -10.78 -4.70 13.24
N GLY A 266 -10.31 -5.21 14.40
CA GLY A 266 -10.86 -6.38 15.05
C GLY A 266 -10.59 -7.69 14.29
N THR A 267 -9.53 -7.74 13.49
CA THR A 267 -9.10 -8.90 12.72
C THR A 267 -7.80 -9.49 13.30
N LYS A 268 -7.53 -10.76 13.01
CA LYS A 268 -6.30 -11.41 13.42
C LYS A 268 -5.21 -11.18 12.38
N TYR A 269 -4.05 -10.70 12.81
CA TYR A 269 -2.85 -10.66 11.98
C TYR A 269 -2.33 -12.07 11.75
N ASN A 270 -1.94 -12.40 10.50
CA ASN A 270 -1.41 -13.71 10.13
C ASN A 270 -2.25 -14.87 10.75
N PRO A 271 -3.52 -15.03 10.35
CA PRO A 271 -4.46 -15.94 11.03
C PRO A 271 -4.04 -17.40 10.98
N GLU A 272 -3.27 -17.78 9.96
CA GLU A 272 -2.75 -19.14 9.77
C GLU A 272 -1.50 -19.45 10.60
N GLY A 273 -0.92 -18.42 11.25
CA GLY A 273 0.24 -18.59 12.12
C GLY A 273 1.53 -18.96 11.36
N LEU A 274 1.65 -18.49 10.10
CA LEU A 274 2.85 -18.70 9.29
C LEU A 274 4.06 -18.03 9.94
N SER A 275 5.24 -18.64 9.81
CA SER A 275 6.48 -18.02 10.28
C SER A 275 6.84 -16.83 9.39
N LEU A 276 7.04 -15.66 9.99
CA LEU A 276 7.42 -14.43 9.32
C LEU A 276 8.49 -13.73 10.15
N THR A 277 9.74 -13.78 9.70
CA THR A 277 10.87 -13.12 10.36
C THR A 277 11.67 -12.26 9.38
N ALA A 278 12.28 -11.21 9.90
CA ALA A 278 13.24 -10.45 9.10
C ALA A 278 14.50 -11.28 8.85
N PRO A 279 15.13 -11.17 7.67
CA PRO A 279 16.43 -11.81 7.45
C PRO A 279 17.48 -11.25 8.42
N ASP A 280 18.36 -12.12 8.88
CA ASP A 280 19.50 -11.69 9.67
C ASP A 280 20.47 -10.84 8.82
N PRO A 281 21.44 -10.12 9.46
CA PRO A 281 22.36 -9.25 8.71
C PRO A 281 23.20 -9.98 7.65
N ARG A 282 23.54 -11.27 7.83
CA ARG A 282 24.31 -12.05 6.86
C ARG A 282 23.45 -12.42 5.66
N GLN A 283 22.23 -12.87 5.93
CA GLN A 283 21.25 -13.20 4.88
C GLN A 283 20.89 -11.96 4.07
N LEU A 284 20.66 -10.80 4.72
CA LEU A 284 20.38 -9.53 4.06
C LEU A 284 21.56 -9.09 3.17
N ALA A 285 22.79 -9.14 3.68
CA ALA A 285 23.99 -8.82 2.91
C ALA A 285 24.18 -9.77 1.72
N ARG A 286 23.81 -11.04 1.86
CA ARG A 286 23.85 -12.00 0.75
C ARG A 286 22.84 -11.67 -0.34
N CYS A 287 21.61 -11.32 0.04
CA CYS A 287 20.59 -10.86 -0.91
C CYS A 287 21.07 -9.62 -1.68
N GLU A 288 21.60 -8.63 -0.98
CA GLU A 288 22.17 -7.42 -1.59
C GLU A 288 23.30 -7.74 -2.56
N GLN A 289 24.23 -8.61 -2.16
CA GLN A 289 25.37 -9.03 -2.99
C GLN A 289 24.91 -9.68 -4.31
N ILE A 290 23.95 -10.58 -4.27
CA ILE A 290 23.44 -11.28 -5.49
C ILE A 290 22.89 -10.25 -6.49
N LEU A 291 22.01 -9.35 -6.04
CA LEU A 291 21.40 -8.33 -6.90
C LEU A 291 22.45 -7.35 -7.44
N THR A 292 23.38 -6.89 -6.60
CA THR A 292 24.44 -5.95 -6.99
C THR A 292 25.42 -6.59 -7.97
N SER A 293 25.79 -7.86 -7.75
CA SER A 293 26.66 -8.60 -8.66
C SER A 293 26.03 -8.81 -10.05
N SER A 294 24.71 -8.78 -10.15
CA SER A 294 23.94 -8.82 -11.40
C SER A 294 23.82 -7.45 -12.08
N GLY A 295 24.48 -6.41 -11.55
CA GLY A 295 24.51 -5.05 -12.11
C GLY A 295 23.26 -4.22 -11.80
N LEU A 296 22.51 -4.56 -10.74
CA LEU A 296 21.39 -3.78 -10.24
C LEU A 296 21.84 -2.81 -9.15
N LYS A 297 21.24 -1.62 -9.11
CA LYS A 297 21.45 -0.66 -8.01
C LYS A 297 20.53 -1.01 -6.86
N VAL A 298 21.10 -1.36 -5.71
CA VAL A 298 20.37 -1.85 -4.53
C VAL A 298 20.42 -0.82 -3.40
N ARG A 299 19.34 -0.71 -2.64
CA ARG A 299 19.27 0.01 -1.36
C ARG A 299 18.62 -0.91 -0.31
N ILE A 300 19.02 -0.75 0.94
CA ILE A 300 18.40 -1.41 2.10
C ILE A 300 17.52 -0.37 2.80
N GLY A 301 16.24 -0.71 3.00
CA GLY A 301 15.23 0.24 3.41
C GLY A 301 14.72 1.07 2.23
N GLY A 302 13.53 1.62 2.32
CA GLY A 302 12.92 2.43 1.27
C GLY A 302 12.90 3.90 1.64
#